data_13a2273f3379e290a0a6ca795f6f27e6
#
_entry.id   13a2273f3379e290a0a6ca795f6f27e6
#
_cell.length_a   1.000
_cell.length_b   1.000
_cell.length_c   1.000
_cell.angle_alpha   90.00
_cell.angle_beta   90.00
_cell.angle_gamma   90.00
#
_symmetry.space_group_name_H-M   'P 1'
#
loop_
_entity.id
_entity.type
_entity.pdbx_description
1 polymer ?
#
loop_
_entity_poly.entity_id
_entity_poly.type
_entity_poly.pdbx_seq_one_letter_code
_entity_poly.pdbx_strand_id
1 'polypeptide(L)'
;MTKISVVREYRDRYPDFPNLKLARIIYAENKELFTSVETIRGFIRQIQGQKGKGNGILQTHKQGPRPLNPYKLPESDESTFEPYHVKAKRILGLFDIHAPYHSIPALTAALDYAKKEKPDAVILGGDLFDFHGLSRFLKDPRKKNFATELSIGCQVIEVIQKTLNCQIYFKFGNHDERYQHYLWQKLGELQGVEDFELENLIKKRVSGVKFITDKRIIKANELNIVHGHEFASSIISPVNIARGLYLRAKANTICGHHHRSSEHTEQNIEGKIVTTWSVGCLSELHPQYMPINSWNHGFILIDLHGTKDFEVRNKRIWKGQVL
;
A
#
# COMPACT_ATOMS: atom_id res chain seq x y z
N MET A 1 -1.07 -48.01 -21.46
CA MET A 1 -0.65 -46.57 -21.46
C MET A 1 -0.77 -46.02 -22.86
N THR A 2 -1.28 -44.81 -23.00
CA THR A 2 -1.33 -44.15 -24.32
C THR A 2 0.01 -43.50 -24.65
N LYS A 3 0.39 -43.40 -25.94
CA LYS A 3 1.64 -42.76 -26.37
C LYS A 3 1.82 -41.38 -25.81
N ILE A 4 0.72 -40.60 -25.71
CA ILE A 4 0.75 -39.22 -25.21
C ILE A 4 0.90 -39.19 -23.66
N SER A 5 0.39 -40.16 -22.92
CA SER A 5 0.56 -40.22 -21.46
C SER A 5 2.02 -40.51 -21.09
N VAL A 6 2.70 -41.35 -21.81
CA VAL A 6 4.14 -41.61 -21.64
C VAL A 6 4.94 -40.32 -21.88
N VAL A 7 4.67 -39.63 -22.99
CA VAL A 7 5.39 -38.36 -23.29
C VAL A 7 5.13 -37.28 -22.25
N ARG A 8 3.93 -37.22 -21.66
CA ARG A 8 3.63 -36.31 -20.56
C ARG A 8 4.45 -36.61 -19.31
N GLU A 9 4.47 -37.89 -18.88
CA GLU A 9 5.23 -38.33 -17.71
C GLU A 9 6.71 -37.92 -17.80
N TYR A 10 7.32 -38.15 -18.98
CA TYR A 10 8.71 -37.77 -19.22
C TYR A 10 8.89 -36.25 -19.27
N ARG A 11 7.94 -35.49 -19.83
CA ARG A 11 7.99 -34.03 -19.81
C ARG A 11 7.85 -33.46 -18.40
N ASP A 12 6.99 -34.05 -17.57
CA ASP A 12 6.82 -33.65 -16.18
C ASP A 12 8.08 -33.97 -15.34
N ARG A 13 8.72 -35.10 -15.63
CA ARG A 13 9.99 -35.50 -14.99
C ARG A 13 11.19 -34.64 -15.43
N TYR A 14 11.20 -34.15 -16.66
CA TYR A 14 12.30 -33.37 -17.25
C TYR A 14 11.78 -32.09 -17.92
N PRO A 15 11.26 -31.13 -17.16
CA PRO A 15 10.57 -29.96 -17.69
C PRO A 15 11.50 -29.04 -18.52
N ASP A 16 12.78 -28.97 -18.18
CA ASP A 16 13.75 -28.07 -18.79
C ASP A 16 14.55 -28.70 -19.97
N PHE A 17 14.31 -29.96 -20.25
CA PHE A 17 15.05 -30.60 -21.34
C PHE A 17 14.61 -30.09 -22.71
N PRO A 18 15.56 -29.76 -23.61
CA PRO A 18 15.26 -29.45 -25.00
C PRO A 18 14.44 -30.59 -25.63
N ASN A 19 13.43 -30.23 -26.43
CA ASN A 19 12.49 -31.21 -27.04
C ASN A 19 13.17 -32.35 -27.78
N LEU A 20 14.27 -32.09 -28.46
CA LEU A 20 15.01 -33.14 -29.19
C LEU A 20 15.73 -34.09 -28.21
N LYS A 21 16.34 -33.56 -27.17
CA LYS A 21 17.02 -34.36 -26.13
C LYS A 21 16.01 -35.26 -25.44
N LEU A 22 14.89 -34.68 -24.99
CA LEU A 22 13.81 -35.43 -24.35
C LEU A 22 13.24 -36.52 -25.24
N ALA A 23 12.98 -36.21 -26.52
CA ALA A 23 12.47 -37.17 -27.48
C ALA A 23 13.42 -38.35 -27.74
N ARG A 24 14.75 -38.12 -27.73
CA ARG A 24 15.74 -39.20 -27.84
C ARG A 24 15.74 -40.10 -26.61
N ILE A 25 15.63 -39.57 -25.42
CA ILE A 25 15.54 -40.35 -24.18
C ILE A 25 14.28 -41.23 -24.21
N ILE A 26 13.12 -40.64 -24.48
CA ILE A 26 11.85 -41.36 -24.55
C ILE A 26 11.92 -42.47 -25.59
N TYR A 27 12.50 -42.19 -26.75
CA TYR A 27 12.65 -43.19 -27.81
C TYR A 27 13.56 -44.34 -27.39
N ALA A 28 14.69 -44.06 -26.75
CA ALA A 28 15.63 -45.05 -26.27
C ALA A 28 15.01 -46.04 -25.29
N GLU A 29 14.17 -45.52 -24.40
CA GLU A 29 13.55 -46.31 -23.31
C GLU A 29 12.20 -46.94 -23.69
N ASN A 30 11.58 -46.50 -24.83
CA ASN A 30 10.25 -46.95 -25.24
C ASN A 30 10.19 -47.26 -26.76
N LYS A 31 11.18 -47.94 -27.28
CA LYS A 31 11.29 -48.26 -28.71
C LYS A 31 10.08 -49.02 -29.27
N GLU A 32 9.45 -49.84 -28.46
CA GLU A 32 8.30 -50.61 -28.86
C GLU A 32 7.04 -49.79 -29.09
N LEU A 33 6.96 -48.67 -28.37
CA LEU A 33 5.79 -47.83 -28.37
C LEU A 33 5.81 -46.76 -29.48
N PHE A 34 7.00 -46.33 -29.90
CA PHE A 34 7.18 -45.21 -30.84
C PHE A 34 7.95 -45.63 -32.08
N THR A 35 7.49 -45.15 -33.24
CA THR A 35 8.11 -45.47 -34.54
C THR A 35 9.35 -44.61 -34.82
N SER A 36 9.48 -43.45 -34.23
CA SER A 36 10.64 -42.58 -34.44
C SER A 36 10.70 -41.47 -33.35
N VAL A 37 11.90 -40.87 -33.22
CA VAL A 37 12.14 -39.68 -32.40
C VAL A 37 11.25 -38.50 -32.83
N GLU A 38 11.00 -38.37 -34.14
CA GLU A 38 10.17 -37.25 -34.66
C GLU A 38 8.69 -37.41 -34.29
N THR A 39 8.19 -38.63 -34.19
CA THR A 39 6.84 -38.90 -33.66
C THR A 39 6.69 -38.39 -32.22
N ILE A 40 7.71 -38.67 -31.40
CA ILE A 40 7.72 -38.19 -30.00
C ILE A 40 7.81 -36.65 -29.95
N ARG A 41 8.66 -36.03 -30.81
CA ARG A 41 8.70 -34.58 -30.91
C ARG A 41 7.34 -33.97 -31.32
N GLY A 42 6.60 -34.67 -32.19
CA GLY A 42 5.22 -34.31 -32.54
C GLY A 42 4.29 -34.27 -31.29
N PHE A 43 4.36 -35.31 -30.45
CA PHE A 43 3.61 -35.35 -29.20
C PHE A 43 4.06 -34.27 -28.19
N ILE A 44 5.38 -34.05 -28.07
CA ILE A 44 5.91 -32.98 -27.22
C ILE A 44 5.37 -31.60 -27.69
N ARG A 45 5.40 -31.29 -28.97
CA ARG A 45 4.82 -30.04 -29.53
C ARG A 45 3.31 -29.98 -29.31
N GLN A 46 2.61 -31.10 -29.39
CA GLN A 46 1.18 -31.18 -29.10
C GLN A 46 0.89 -30.86 -27.63
N ILE A 47 1.68 -31.40 -26.70
CA ILE A 47 1.57 -31.14 -25.25
C ILE A 47 1.90 -29.68 -24.94
N GLN A 48 2.89 -29.09 -25.65
CA GLN A 48 3.30 -27.69 -25.50
C GLN A 48 2.38 -26.67 -26.19
N GLY A 49 1.27 -27.12 -26.78
CA GLY A 49 0.28 -26.19 -27.38
C GLY A 49 0.62 -25.65 -28.76
N GLN A 50 1.62 -26.22 -29.45
CA GLN A 50 1.97 -25.79 -30.82
C GLN A 50 1.01 -26.32 -31.90
N LYS A 51 0.03 -27.15 -31.55
CA LYS A 51 -0.99 -27.70 -32.46
C LYS A 51 -2.35 -27.79 -31.80
N GLY A 52 -3.34 -27.00 -32.27
CA GLY A 52 -4.76 -27.16 -32.03
C GLY A 52 -5.35 -26.38 -30.85
N LYS A 53 -6.67 -26.13 -30.92
CA LYS A 53 -7.45 -25.33 -29.92
C LYS A 53 -7.54 -25.93 -28.50
N GLY A 54 -7.25 -27.23 -28.32
CA GLY A 54 -7.34 -27.90 -27.02
C GLY A 54 -6.13 -27.68 -26.10
N ASN A 55 -5.08 -27.08 -26.58
CA ASN A 55 -3.78 -27.07 -25.91
C ASN A 55 -3.48 -25.76 -25.17
N GLY A 56 -4.27 -24.72 -25.29
CA GLY A 56 -4.14 -23.50 -24.51
C GLY A 56 -4.31 -23.73 -22.99
N ILE A 57 -5.01 -24.79 -22.62
CA ILE A 57 -5.23 -25.20 -21.22
C ILE A 57 -4.00 -25.94 -20.63
N LEU A 58 -3.16 -26.51 -21.48
CA LEU A 58 -1.96 -27.27 -21.08
C LEU A 58 -0.71 -26.42 -20.91
N GLN A 59 -0.76 -25.15 -21.28
CA GLN A 59 0.32 -24.19 -21.01
C GLN A 59 0.38 -23.68 -19.57
N THR A 60 -0.64 -23.96 -18.77
CA THR A 60 -0.48 -23.85 -17.33
C THR A 60 0.37 -25.04 -16.90
N HIS A 61 1.69 -24.91 -17.01
CA HIS A 61 2.60 -25.74 -16.24
C HIS A 61 2.21 -25.52 -14.78
N LYS A 62 1.43 -26.47 -14.23
CA LYS A 62 1.44 -26.67 -12.78
C LYS A 62 2.85 -27.19 -12.48
N GLN A 63 3.78 -26.26 -12.38
CA GLN A 63 5.01 -26.54 -11.68
C GLN A 63 4.55 -26.99 -10.29
N GLY A 64 4.79 -28.25 -9.96
CA GLY A 64 4.67 -28.68 -8.58
C GLY A 64 5.44 -27.68 -7.70
N PRO A 65 5.12 -27.55 -6.42
CA PRO A 65 5.78 -26.56 -5.57
C PRO A 65 7.30 -26.76 -5.71
N ARG A 66 7.94 -25.81 -6.38
CA ARG A 66 9.40 -25.78 -6.52
C ARG A 66 9.95 -25.71 -5.09
N PRO A 67 10.93 -26.53 -4.70
CA PRO A 67 11.54 -26.39 -3.40
C PRO A 67 11.98 -24.93 -3.20
N LEU A 68 11.63 -24.34 -2.07
CA LEU A 68 11.92 -22.93 -1.80
C LEU A 68 13.42 -22.62 -1.90
N ASN A 69 14.29 -23.58 -1.57
CA ASN A 69 15.75 -23.43 -1.66
C ASN A 69 16.41 -24.71 -2.22
N PRO A 70 16.29 -25.00 -3.55
CA PRO A 70 16.83 -26.21 -4.14
C PRO A 70 18.36 -26.24 -4.16
N TYR A 71 19.01 -25.10 -4.05
CA TYR A 71 20.48 -24.96 -4.10
C TYR A 71 21.11 -24.84 -2.71
N LYS A 72 20.30 -24.87 -1.63
CA LYS A 72 20.77 -24.68 -0.25
C LYS A 72 21.54 -23.35 -0.07
N LEU A 73 20.99 -22.27 -0.67
CA LEU A 73 21.52 -20.93 -0.43
C LEU A 73 21.47 -20.58 1.06
N PRO A 74 22.38 -19.77 1.57
CA PRO A 74 22.31 -19.29 2.94
C PRO A 74 21.00 -18.54 3.19
N GLU A 75 20.61 -18.44 4.45
CA GLU A 75 19.42 -17.67 4.86
C GLU A 75 19.53 -16.23 4.37
N SER A 76 18.40 -15.67 3.99
CA SER A 76 18.29 -14.31 3.47
C SER A 76 17.50 -13.45 4.45
N ASP A 77 17.99 -12.24 4.71
CA ASP A 77 17.30 -11.20 5.47
C ASP A 77 16.22 -10.46 4.63
N GLU A 78 15.82 -11.04 3.51
CA GLU A 78 14.79 -10.48 2.64
C GLU A 78 13.47 -10.33 3.40
N SER A 79 12.99 -9.10 3.51
CA SER A 79 11.69 -8.81 4.11
C SER A 79 10.55 -8.96 3.11
N THR A 80 9.43 -9.52 3.55
CA THR A 80 8.19 -9.55 2.76
C THR A 80 7.45 -8.23 2.91
N PHE A 81 7.04 -7.63 1.78
CA PHE A 81 6.24 -6.42 1.75
C PHE A 81 4.76 -6.77 1.58
N GLU A 82 4.07 -7.03 2.71
CA GLU A 82 2.68 -7.44 2.73
C GLU A 82 1.75 -6.24 3.00
N PRO A 83 0.67 -6.04 2.20
CA PRO A 83 -0.34 -5.03 2.48
C PRO A 83 -1.02 -5.26 3.83
N TYR A 84 -1.47 -4.19 4.46
CA TYR A 84 -2.30 -4.26 5.66
C TYR A 84 -3.78 -4.21 5.26
N HIS A 85 -4.51 -5.29 5.48
CA HIS A 85 -5.92 -5.37 5.11
C HIS A 85 -6.82 -4.76 6.20
N VAL A 86 -7.61 -3.76 5.82
CA VAL A 86 -8.64 -3.15 6.66
C VAL A 86 -10.01 -3.67 6.26
N LYS A 87 -10.77 -4.18 7.25
CA LYS A 87 -12.14 -4.62 7.07
C LYS A 87 -13.07 -3.63 7.77
N ALA A 88 -13.88 -2.95 6.99
CA ALA A 88 -14.86 -1.97 7.46
C ALA A 88 -15.98 -1.85 6.41
N LYS A 89 -17.08 -1.18 6.74
CA LYS A 89 -18.12 -0.82 5.75
C LYS A 89 -17.95 0.61 5.28
N ARG A 90 -17.62 1.52 6.20
CA ARG A 90 -17.40 2.92 5.91
C ARG A 90 -16.18 3.44 6.65
N ILE A 91 -15.24 4.00 5.92
CA ILE A 91 -13.96 4.47 6.45
C ILE A 91 -13.88 5.99 6.29
N LEU A 92 -13.57 6.69 7.37
CA LEU A 92 -13.12 8.08 7.33
C LEU A 92 -11.60 8.11 7.20
N GLY A 93 -11.06 8.78 6.17
CA GLY A 93 -9.62 9.01 6.02
C GLY A 93 -9.27 10.46 6.35
N LEU A 94 -8.41 10.66 7.35
CA LEU A 94 -7.87 11.94 7.79
C LEU A 94 -6.36 11.93 7.53
N PHE A 95 -5.84 12.95 6.86
CA PHE A 95 -4.44 13.00 6.41
C PHE A 95 -3.82 14.33 6.82
N ASP A 96 -2.51 14.35 7.05
CA ASP A 96 -1.71 15.54 7.19
C ASP A 96 -2.26 16.51 8.25
N ILE A 97 -2.45 15.99 9.46
CA ILE A 97 -2.98 16.76 10.62
C ILE A 97 -1.89 17.66 11.21
N HIS A 98 -0.64 17.18 11.23
CA HIS A 98 0.54 17.88 11.73
C HIS A 98 0.37 18.50 13.11
N ALA A 99 -0.13 17.75 14.07
CA ALA A 99 -0.22 18.24 15.45
C ALA A 99 1.18 18.69 15.94
N PRO A 100 1.32 19.90 16.51
CA PRO A 100 0.28 20.76 17.06
C PRO A 100 -0.27 21.83 16.10
N TYR A 101 0.08 21.81 14.83
CA TYR A 101 -0.31 22.81 13.83
C TYR A 101 -1.58 22.44 13.06
N HIS A 102 -2.42 21.58 13.63
CA HIS A 102 -3.70 21.19 13.04
C HIS A 102 -4.69 22.36 12.97
N SER A 103 -5.49 22.40 11.92
CA SER A 103 -6.55 23.37 11.73
C SER A 103 -7.79 22.95 12.52
N ILE A 104 -8.08 23.63 13.65
CA ILE A 104 -9.27 23.36 14.45
C ILE A 104 -10.55 23.46 13.61
N PRO A 105 -10.77 24.51 12.78
CA PRO A 105 -11.98 24.60 11.96
C PRO A 105 -12.11 23.47 10.93
N ALA A 106 -10.99 23.07 10.29
CA ALA A 106 -11.02 22.01 9.29
C ALA A 106 -11.29 20.64 9.93
N LEU A 107 -10.60 20.33 11.03
CA LEU A 107 -10.81 19.07 11.74
C LEU A 107 -12.22 18.98 12.34
N THR A 108 -12.76 20.08 12.90
CA THR A 108 -14.14 20.15 13.37
C THR A 108 -15.13 19.86 12.26
N ALA A 109 -14.98 20.50 11.09
CA ALA A 109 -15.86 20.27 9.94
C ALA A 109 -15.83 18.81 9.46
N ALA A 110 -14.63 18.20 9.44
CA ALA A 110 -14.47 16.78 9.09
C ALA A 110 -15.18 15.85 10.10
N LEU A 111 -15.02 16.12 11.40
CA LEU A 111 -15.66 15.33 12.47
C LEU A 111 -17.18 15.49 12.49
N ASP A 112 -17.68 16.71 12.28
CA ASP A 112 -19.14 16.97 12.20
C ASP A 112 -19.78 16.28 11.00
N TYR A 113 -19.07 16.24 9.86
CA TYR A 113 -19.49 15.47 8.71
C TYR A 113 -19.50 13.96 9.02
N ALA A 114 -18.41 13.48 9.60
CA ALA A 114 -18.25 12.07 9.96
C ALA A 114 -19.31 11.58 10.95
N LYS A 115 -19.70 12.41 11.95
CA LYS A 115 -20.79 12.06 12.90
C LYS A 115 -22.12 11.77 12.18
N LYS A 116 -22.43 12.48 11.10
CA LYS A 116 -23.62 12.26 10.28
C LYS A 116 -23.50 10.98 9.45
N GLU A 117 -22.33 10.74 8.91
CA GLU A 117 -22.04 9.59 8.03
C GLU A 117 -21.79 8.28 8.79
N LYS A 118 -21.46 8.34 10.09
CA LYS A 118 -21.27 7.19 10.98
C LYS A 118 -20.26 6.16 10.45
N PRO A 119 -18.99 6.51 10.25
CA PRO A 119 -17.97 5.55 9.85
C PRO A 119 -17.77 4.49 10.94
N ASP A 120 -17.45 3.27 10.56
CA ASP A 120 -17.08 2.18 11.47
C ASP A 120 -15.57 2.01 11.61
N ALA A 121 -14.79 2.77 10.81
CA ALA A 121 -13.34 2.88 10.95
C ALA A 121 -12.84 4.29 10.60
N VAL A 122 -11.74 4.69 11.24
CA VAL A 122 -10.94 5.87 10.87
C VAL A 122 -9.55 5.42 10.46
N ILE A 123 -9.05 5.95 9.34
CA ILE A 123 -7.66 5.85 8.95
C ILE A 123 -7.02 7.23 9.14
N LEU A 124 -6.05 7.33 10.05
CA LEU A 124 -5.09 8.42 10.09
C LEU A 124 -4.02 8.09 9.07
N GLY A 125 -4.05 8.78 7.93
CA GLY A 125 -3.34 8.39 6.72
C GLY A 125 -1.90 8.90 6.63
N GLY A 126 -1.30 9.23 7.77
CA GLY A 126 0.06 9.71 7.92
C GLY A 126 0.14 11.20 8.26
N ASP A 127 1.32 11.58 8.75
CA ASP A 127 1.64 12.94 9.20
C ASP A 127 0.64 13.47 10.22
N LEU A 128 0.34 12.63 11.22
CA LEU A 128 -0.43 13.05 12.39
C LEU A 128 0.37 14.04 13.24
N PHE A 129 1.65 13.73 13.47
CA PHE A 129 2.59 14.59 14.17
C PHE A 129 3.44 15.40 13.20
N ASP A 130 3.79 16.62 13.58
CA ASP A 130 4.76 17.40 12.79
C ASP A 130 6.21 17.03 13.13
N PHE A 131 6.51 16.83 14.39
CA PHE A 131 7.84 16.53 14.91
C PHE A 131 8.93 17.45 14.34
N HIS A 132 8.62 18.76 14.32
CA HIS A 132 9.53 19.77 13.80
C HIS A 132 10.93 19.71 14.45
N GLY A 133 10.98 19.51 15.76
CA GLY A 133 12.21 19.41 16.53
C GLY A 133 13.12 18.23 16.14
N LEU A 134 12.58 17.19 15.49
CA LEU A 134 13.31 16.00 15.04
C LEU A 134 13.68 16.08 13.54
N SER A 135 13.26 17.14 12.85
CA SER A 135 13.56 17.34 11.44
C SER A 135 15.08 17.42 11.18
N ARG A 136 15.49 16.97 10.00
CA ARG A 136 16.88 17.16 9.50
C ARG A 136 17.16 18.59 8.99
N PHE A 137 16.11 19.38 8.78
CA PHE A 137 16.21 20.77 8.31
C PHE A 137 16.50 21.73 9.49
N LEU A 138 16.79 23.00 9.16
CA LEU A 138 16.96 24.06 10.16
C LEU A 138 15.75 24.10 11.09
N LYS A 139 16.01 24.13 12.39
CA LYS A 139 15.00 24.10 13.44
C LYS A 139 14.84 25.46 14.08
N ASP A 140 13.62 25.93 14.16
CA ASP A 140 13.29 27.11 14.97
C ASP A 140 13.19 26.68 16.46
N PRO A 141 14.09 27.15 17.32
CA PRO A 141 14.11 26.76 18.74
C PRO A 141 12.89 27.25 19.53
N ARG A 142 12.09 28.14 18.97
CA ARG A 142 10.84 28.64 19.58
C ARG A 142 9.65 27.70 19.36
N LYS A 143 9.77 26.74 18.46
CA LYS A 143 8.74 25.73 18.20
C LYS A 143 8.60 24.76 19.37
N LYS A 144 7.45 24.08 19.45
CA LYS A 144 7.16 23.11 20.53
C LYS A 144 8.17 21.95 20.49
N ASN A 145 8.47 21.43 21.67
CA ASN A 145 9.33 20.27 21.80
C ASN A 145 8.56 18.96 21.53
N PHE A 146 9.30 17.88 21.31
CA PHE A 146 8.76 16.55 21.03
C PHE A 146 7.69 16.10 22.04
N ALA A 147 7.93 16.27 23.35
CA ALA A 147 6.99 15.81 24.38
C ALA A 147 5.64 16.52 24.28
N THR A 148 5.65 17.83 23.98
CA THR A 148 4.43 18.63 23.79
C THR A 148 3.71 18.23 22.50
N GLU A 149 4.44 18.04 21.40
CA GLU A 149 3.87 17.59 20.12
C GLU A 149 3.22 16.21 20.27
N LEU A 150 3.92 15.26 20.91
CA LEU A 150 3.39 13.93 21.21
C LEU A 150 2.11 13.98 22.04
N SER A 151 2.11 14.82 23.10
CA SER A 151 0.93 14.98 23.97
C SER A 151 -0.27 15.51 23.20
N ILE A 152 -0.08 16.56 22.39
CA ILE A 152 -1.18 17.18 21.62
C ILE A 152 -1.71 16.21 20.55
N GLY A 153 -0.83 15.49 19.83
CA GLY A 153 -1.28 14.52 18.85
C GLY A 153 -2.07 13.36 19.47
N CYS A 154 -1.66 12.88 20.65
CA CYS A 154 -2.44 11.89 21.40
C CYS A 154 -3.82 12.43 21.81
N GLN A 155 -3.92 13.69 22.25
CA GLN A 155 -5.20 14.33 22.54
C GLN A 155 -6.10 14.41 21.30
N VAL A 156 -5.53 14.70 20.12
CA VAL A 156 -6.28 14.67 18.85
C VAL A 156 -6.85 13.28 18.59
N ILE A 157 -6.06 12.20 18.77
CA ILE A 157 -6.55 10.83 18.64
C ILE A 157 -7.71 10.57 19.61
N GLU A 158 -7.55 10.95 20.88
CA GLU A 158 -8.62 10.76 21.90
C GLU A 158 -9.91 11.48 21.52
N VAL A 159 -9.82 12.71 21.02
CA VAL A 159 -11.00 13.47 20.56
C VAL A 159 -11.69 12.73 19.42
N ILE A 160 -10.94 12.22 18.44
CA ILE A 160 -11.48 11.44 17.32
C ILE A 160 -12.17 10.18 17.85
N GLN A 161 -11.52 9.42 18.76
CA GLN A 161 -12.10 8.22 19.35
C GLN A 161 -13.40 8.49 20.09
N LYS A 162 -13.40 9.50 20.98
CA LYS A 162 -14.57 9.89 21.76
C LYS A 162 -15.73 10.38 20.89
N THR A 163 -15.40 11.03 19.76
CA THR A 163 -16.40 11.61 18.85
C THR A 163 -17.07 10.57 17.97
N LEU A 164 -16.32 9.59 17.45
CA LEU A 164 -16.78 8.65 16.44
C LEU A 164 -17.00 7.24 16.99
N ASN A 165 -16.37 6.88 18.09
CA ASN A 165 -16.49 5.58 18.76
C ASN A 165 -16.30 4.39 17.82
N CYS A 166 -15.25 4.42 17.00
CA CYS A 166 -14.93 3.37 16.03
C CYS A 166 -13.43 3.04 16.04
N GLN A 167 -13.04 1.98 15.34
CA GLN A 167 -11.64 1.54 15.26
C GLN A 167 -10.77 2.58 14.56
N ILE A 168 -9.66 2.97 15.17
CA ILE A 168 -8.65 3.83 14.54
C ILE A 168 -7.49 2.97 14.05
N TYR A 169 -7.11 3.21 12.78
CA TYR A 169 -5.90 2.72 12.15
C TYR A 169 -4.97 3.92 11.92
N PHE A 170 -3.76 3.87 12.42
CA PHE A 170 -2.79 4.93 12.22
C PHE A 170 -1.64 4.42 11.34
N LYS A 171 -1.60 4.89 10.10
CA LYS A 171 -0.50 4.70 9.18
C LYS A 171 0.52 5.81 9.37
N PHE A 172 1.81 5.46 9.50
CA PHE A 172 2.85 6.47 9.62
C PHE A 172 3.12 7.15 8.27
N GLY A 173 3.25 8.48 8.32
CA GLY A 173 3.78 9.32 7.26
C GLY A 173 5.25 9.66 7.49
N ASN A 174 5.82 10.46 6.60
CA ASN A 174 7.25 10.81 6.70
C ASN A 174 7.59 11.72 7.89
N HIS A 175 6.64 12.48 8.42
CA HIS A 175 6.84 13.27 9.64
C HIS A 175 6.80 12.37 10.88
N ASP A 176 5.91 11.40 10.92
CA ASP A 176 5.85 10.43 12.02
C ASP A 176 7.14 9.59 12.06
N GLU A 177 7.71 9.23 10.89
CA GLU A 177 8.98 8.51 10.77
C GLU A 177 10.21 9.33 11.23
N ARG A 178 10.11 10.68 11.38
CA ARG A 178 11.21 11.53 11.89
C ARG A 178 11.70 11.08 13.24
N TYR A 179 10.82 10.57 14.09
CA TYR A 179 11.18 10.07 15.40
C TYR A 179 12.13 8.86 15.29
N GLN A 180 11.78 7.88 14.48
CA GLN A 180 12.60 6.69 14.25
C GLN A 180 13.94 7.07 13.58
N HIS A 181 13.91 7.93 12.58
CA HIS A 181 15.13 8.41 11.92
C HIS A 181 16.05 9.18 12.90
N TYR A 182 15.50 9.93 13.83
CA TYR A 182 16.26 10.61 14.86
C TYR A 182 16.93 9.62 15.83
N LEU A 183 16.20 8.57 16.25
CA LEU A 183 16.77 7.50 17.07
C LEU A 183 17.94 6.83 16.35
N TRP A 184 17.79 6.43 15.11
CA TRP A 184 18.88 5.82 14.34
C TRP A 184 20.12 6.69 14.23
N GLN A 185 19.94 7.99 14.03
CA GLN A 185 21.07 8.91 13.83
C GLN A 185 21.75 9.35 15.14
N LYS A 186 21.03 9.43 16.22
CA LYS A 186 21.49 10.04 17.46
C LYS A 186 21.58 9.08 18.64
N LEU A 187 20.76 8.05 18.65
CA LEU A 187 20.56 7.13 19.77
C LEU A 187 20.46 5.67 19.28
N GLY A 188 21.26 5.29 18.28
CA GLY A 188 21.19 3.96 17.67
C GLY A 188 21.29 2.80 18.64
N GLU A 189 21.98 2.97 19.76
CA GLU A 189 22.10 1.96 20.81
C GLU A 189 20.78 1.68 21.57
N LEU A 190 19.82 2.60 21.47
CA LEU A 190 18.48 2.42 22.07
C LEU A 190 17.48 1.80 21.10
N GLN A 191 17.89 1.49 19.89
CA GLN A 191 17.04 0.82 18.93
C GLN A 191 16.69 -0.59 19.40
N GLY A 192 15.41 -0.99 19.22
CA GLY A 192 14.90 -2.27 19.66
C GLY A 192 14.49 -2.32 21.13
N VAL A 193 14.67 -1.23 21.88
CA VAL A 193 14.07 -1.07 23.20
C VAL A 193 12.61 -0.66 23.02
N GLU A 194 11.67 -1.55 23.32
CA GLU A 194 10.25 -1.39 23.07
C GLU A 194 9.68 -0.07 23.65
N ASP A 195 10.19 0.37 24.77
CA ASP A 195 9.75 1.61 25.44
C ASP A 195 10.03 2.88 24.62
N PHE A 196 10.96 2.83 23.69
CA PHE A 196 11.32 3.95 22.79
C PHE A 196 10.65 3.85 21.42
N GLU A 197 9.89 2.79 21.12
CA GLU A 197 9.14 2.75 19.86
C GLU A 197 7.98 3.77 19.91
N LEU A 198 7.80 4.54 18.85
CA LEU A 198 6.76 5.60 18.80
C LEU A 198 5.37 5.05 19.09
N GLU A 199 5.07 3.87 18.57
CA GLU A 199 3.82 3.17 18.82
C GLU A 199 3.57 2.96 20.32
N ASN A 200 4.60 2.55 21.05
CA ASN A 200 4.48 2.27 22.48
C ASN A 200 4.39 3.55 23.29
N LEU A 201 5.08 4.62 22.86
CA LEU A 201 4.88 5.95 23.45
C LEU A 201 3.45 6.46 23.29
N ILE A 202 2.81 6.18 22.15
CA ILE A 202 1.41 6.53 21.91
C ILE A 202 0.49 5.60 22.71
N LYS A 203 0.70 4.27 22.68
CA LYS A 203 -0.11 3.28 23.41
C LYS A 203 -0.17 3.54 24.91
N LYS A 204 0.90 4.09 25.50
CA LYS A 204 0.94 4.50 26.91
C LYS A 204 -0.04 5.66 27.23
N ARG A 205 -0.51 6.40 26.22
CA ARG A 205 -1.39 7.57 26.35
C ARG A 205 -2.78 7.30 25.80
N VAL A 206 -2.87 6.58 24.68
CA VAL A 206 -4.12 6.31 23.98
C VAL A 206 -4.19 4.82 23.62
N SER A 207 -5.24 4.15 24.08
CA SER A 207 -5.48 2.73 23.81
C SER A 207 -6.32 2.54 22.53
N GLY A 208 -6.36 1.32 21.99
CA GLY A 208 -7.29 0.94 20.91
C GLY A 208 -6.88 1.40 19.50
N VAL A 209 -5.67 1.94 19.31
CA VAL A 209 -5.14 2.31 17.99
C VAL A 209 -4.38 1.13 17.40
N LYS A 210 -4.63 0.83 16.12
CA LYS A 210 -3.84 -0.12 15.33
C LYS A 210 -2.84 0.63 14.46
N PHE A 211 -1.55 0.32 14.64
CA PHE A 211 -0.47 0.98 13.91
C PHE A 211 -0.12 0.25 12.63
N ILE A 212 0.22 1.01 11.60
CA ILE A 212 0.65 0.51 10.30
C ILE A 212 1.95 1.23 9.94
N THR A 213 3.04 0.52 10.14
CA THR A 213 4.42 0.99 9.97
C THR A 213 5.04 0.42 8.70
N ASP A 214 6.37 0.57 8.55
CA ASP A 214 7.17 -0.01 7.47
C ASP A 214 6.67 0.33 6.07
N LYS A 215 6.07 1.51 5.91
CA LYS A 215 5.50 1.99 4.64
C LYS A 215 4.46 1.05 4.02
N ARG A 216 3.89 0.15 4.80
CA ARG A 216 2.90 -0.82 4.31
C ARG A 216 1.71 -0.13 3.67
N ILE A 217 1.30 -0.63 2.51
CA ILE A 217 0.07 -0.20 1.83
C ILE A 217 -1.13 -0.70 2.64
N ILE A 218 -2.11 0.16 2.89
CA ILE A 218 -3.41 -0.28 3.40
C ILE A 218 -4.25 -0.72 2.22
N LYS A 219 -4.85 -1.90 2.35
CA LYS A 219 -5.78 -2.47 1.37
C LYS A 219 -7.19 -2.50 1.96
N ALA A 220 -8.12 -1.82 1.29
CA ALA A 220 -9.55 -1.82 1.60
C ALA A 220 -10.31 -2.24 0.33
N ASN A 221 -10.76 -3.50 0.23
CA ASN A 221 -11.20 -4.12 -1.01
C ASN A 221 -10.14 -3.97 -2.12
N GLU A 222 -10.51 -3.50 -3.32
CA GLU A 222 -9.57 -3.21 -4.43
C GLU A 222 -8.91 -1.83 -4.36
N LEU A 223 -9.14 -1.09 -3.27
CA LEU A 223 -8.59 0.23 -3.04
C LEU A 223 -7.30 0.17 -2.22
N ASN A 224 -6.27 0.87 -2.69
CA ASN A 224 -5.01 1.04 -1.97
C ASN A 224 -4.99 2.42 -1.29
N ILE A 225 -4.48 2.49 -0.07
CA ILE A 225 -4.31 3.74 0.66
C ILE A 225 -2.86 3.83 1.12
N VAL A 226 -2.20 4.90 0.73
CA VAL A 226 -0.81 5.21 1.07
C VAL A 226 -0.74 6.61 1.68
N HIS A 227 0.36 6.96 2.35
CA HIS A 227 0.56 8.36 2.70
C HIS A 227 0.98 9.18 1.45
N GLY A 228 1.88 8.66 0.64
CA GLY A 228 2.38 9.27 -0.59
C GLY A 228 3.90 9.38 -0.66
N HIS A 229 4.59 9.37 0.49
CA HIS A 229 6.05 9.39 0.57
C HIS A 229 6.71 8.04 0.26
N GLU A 230 5.94 6.97 0.16
CA GLU A 230 6.41 5.63 -0.21
C GLU A 230 6.91 5.58 -1.66
N PHE A 231 6.38 6.44 -2.50
CA PHE A 231 6.87 6.57 -3.87
C PHE A 231 8.10 7.49 -3.93
N ALA A 232 9.07 7.16 -4.75
CA ALA A 232 10.20 8.04 -4.98
C ALA A 232 9.73 9.42 -5.47
N SER A 233 10.23 10.48 -4.85
CA SER A 233 9.72 11.86 -4.90
C SER A 233 9.66 12.50 -6.30
N SER A 234 10.39 11.99 -7.27
CA SER A 234 10.64 12.65 -8.56
C SER A 234 9.51 12.60 -9.59
N ILE A 235 8.33 12.04 -9.27
CA ILE A 235 7.32 11.75 -10.30
C ILE A 235 5.94 12.32 -10.01
N ILE A 236 5.83 13.14 -9.05
CA ILE A 236 4.52 13.71 -8.77
C ILE A 236 4.31 14.92 -9.67
N SER A 237 3.22 14.90 -10.44
CA SER A 237 2.85 16.03 -11.27
C SER A 237 2.60 17.26 -10.39
N PRO A 238 3.28 18.38 -10.60
CA PRO A 238 3.09 19.57 -9.77
C PRO A 238 1.70 20.21 -9.96
N VAL A 239 1.00 19.87 -11.04
CA VAL A 239 -0.32 20.42 -11.38
C VAL A 239 -1.46 19.53 -10.85
N ASN A 240 -1.41 18.24 -11.09
CA ASN A 240 -2.42 17.28 -10.64
C ASN A 240 -1.74 16.09 -9.96
N ILE A 241 -1.78 16.08 -8.63
CA ILE A 241 -1.14 15.05 -7.80
C ILE A 241 -1.73 13.67 -8.10
N ALA A 242 -3.06 13.58 -8.22
CA ALA A 242 -3.72 12.30 -8.48
C ALA A 242 -3.28 11.69 -9.83
N ARG A 243 -3.04 12.52 -10.87
CA ARG A 243 -2.47 12.03 -12.13
C ARG A 243 -1.05 11.47 -11.94
N GLY A 244 -0.23 12.17 -11.16
CA GLY A 244 1.12 11.68 -10.81
C GLY A 244 1.06 10.34 -10.05
N LEU A 245 0.12 10.21 -9.13
CA LEU A 245 -0.14 8.97 -8.39
C LEU A 245 -0.59 7.84 -9.33
N TYR A 246 -1.48 8.11 -10.30
CA TYR A 246 -1.90 7.13 -11.29
C TYR A 246 -0.72 6.56 -12.08
N LEU A 247 0.17 7.43 -12.57
CA LEU A 247 1.35 7.01 -13.33
C LEU A 247 2.30 6.09 -12.53
N ARG A 248 2.24 6.15 -11.21
CA ARG A 248 3.03 5.32 -10.30
C ARG A 248 2.31 4.05 -9.88
N ALA A 249 1.13 4.20 -9.31
CA ALA A 249 0.38 3.11 -8.72
C ALA A 249 -0.28 2.21 -9.77
N LYS A 250 -0.76 2.79 -10.88
CA LYS A 250 -1.51 2.09 -11.94
C LYS A 250 -2.69 1.25 -11.41
N ALA A 251 -3.18 1.63 -10.25
CA ALA A 251 -4.24 0.96 -9.51
C ALA A 251 -5.04 2.00 -8.72
N ASN A 252 -6.27 1.67 -8.34
CA ASN A 252 -7.09 2.51 -7.48
C ASN A 252 -6.34 2.84 -6.20
N THR A 253 -6.01 4.12 -5.99
CA THR A 253 -5.11 4.51 -4.90
C THR A 253 -5.45 5.91 -4.37
N ILE A 254 -5.44 6.05 -3.04
CA ILE A 254 -5.56 7.31 -2.31
C ILE A 254 -4.21 7.67 -1.71
N CYS A 255 -3.84 8.97 -1.75
CA CYS A 255 -2.70 9.48 -0.98
C CYS A 255 -2.99 10.85 -0.31
N GLY A 256 -2.28 11.13 0.78
CA GLY A 256 -2.11 12.44 1.40
C GLY A 256 -0.80 13.12 0.96
N HIS A 257 0.00 13.59 1.94
CA HIS A 257 1.37 14.10 1.80
C HIS A 257 1.51 15.42 1.02
N HIS A 258 0.71 15.64 0.01
CA HIS A 258 0.81 16.79 -0.89
C HIS A 258 -0.10 17.95 -0.51
N HIS A 259 -0.94 17.75 0.51
CA HIS A 259 -1.85 18.75 1.05
C HIS A 259 -2.82 19.35 0.00
N ARG A 260 -3.10 18.63 -1.09
CA ARG A 260 -3.92 19.11 -2.20
C ARG A 260 -4.92 18.06 -2.64
N SER A 261 -6.19 18.43 -2.65
CA SER A 261 -7.24 17.58 -3.20
C SER A 261 -7.19 17.56 -4.72
N SER A 262 -7.12 16.38 -5.29
CA SER A 262 -7.29 16.17 -6.74
C SER A 262 -7.81 14.74 -6.99
N GLU A 263 -8.34 14.53 -8.19
CA GLU A 263 -8.81 13.24 -8.68
C GLU A 263 -8.36 13.06 -10.13
N HIS A 264 -8.10 11.81 -10.51
CA HIS A 264 -7.73 11.45 -11.85
C HIS A 264 -8.23 10.05 -12.18
N THR A 265 -8.95 9.93 -13.30
CA THR A 265 -9.55 8.69 -13.76
C THR A 265 -9.09 8.40 -15.18
N GLU A 266 -8.63 7.17 -15.41
CA GLU A 266 -8.31 6.67 -16.74
C GLU A 266 -8.83 5.24 -16.94
N GLN A 267 -9.13 4.91 -18.19
CA GLN A 267 -9.46 3.57 -18.61
C GLN A 267 -8.23 2.94 -19.26
N ASN A 268 -7.89 1.73 -18.86
CA ASN A 268 -6.81 1.00 -19.53
C ASN A 268 -7.31 0.33 -20.82
N ILE A 269 -6.38 -0.25 -21.59
CA ILE A 269 -6.70 -0.92 -22.86
C ILE A 269 -7.68 -2.10 -22.74
N GLU A 270 -7.80 -2.67 -21.54
CA GLU A 270 -8.73 -3.77 -21.23
C GLU A 270 -10.12 -3.28 -20.81
N GLY A 271 -10.34 -1.97 -20.82
CA GLY A 271 -11.59 -1.35 -20.39
C GLY A 271 -11.74 -1.19 -18.86
N LYS A 272 -10.71 -1.52 -18.07
CA LYS A 272 -10.73 -1.34 -16.62
C LYS A 272 -10.51 0.13 -16.27
N ILE A 273 -11.46 0.70 -15.53
CA ILE A 273 -11.35 2.06 -15.01
C ILE A 273 -10.48 2.04 -13.75
N VAL A 274 -9.51 2.94 -13.69
CA VAL A 274 -8.64 3.16 -12.54
C VAL A 274 -8.75 4.62 -12.15
N THR A 275 -9.06 4.87 -10.88
CA THR A 275 -9.14 6.23 -10.32
C THR A 275 -8.14 6.37 -9.17
N THR A 276 -7.53 7.54 -9.11
CA THR A 276 -6.62 7.91 -8.02
C THR A 276 -7.04 9.23 -7.41
N TRP A 277 -6.80 9.38 -6.11
CA TRP A 277 -7.19 10.54 -5.32
C TRP A 277 -6.01 11.04 -4.49
N SER A 278 -5.82 12.36 -4.50
CA SER A 278 -4.99 13.05 -3.52
C SER A 278 -5.91 13.81 -2.57
N VAL A 279 -5.65 13.73 -1.29
CA VAL A 279 -6.47 14.34 -0.24
C VAL A 279 -5.84 15.65 0.22
N GLY A 280 -6.67 16.63 0.61
CA GLY A 280 -6.20 17.84 1.26
C GLY A 280 -5.73 17.56 2.68
N CYS A 281 -5.05 18.53 3.31
CA CYS A 281 -4.57 18.42 4.68
C CYS A 281 -5.60 18.86 5.72
N LEU A 282 -5.29 18.60 6.98
CA LEU A 282 -6.03 19.11 8.13
C LEU A 282 -5.14 19.97 9.05
N SER A 283 -4.00 20.41 8.51
CA SER A 283 -3.04 21.31 9.15
C SER A 283 -3.23 22.76 8.73
N GLU A 284 -2.42 23.69 9.29
CA GLU A 284 -2.35 25.06 8.83
C GLU A 284 -1.97 25.12 7.34
N LEU A 285 -2.59 26.05 6.58
CA LEU A 285 -2.35 26.15 5.12
C LEU A 285 -1.13 27.03 4.78
N HIS A 286 -0.67 27.89 5.69
CA HIS A 286 0.39 28.85 5.43
C HIS A 286 1.52 28.75 6.47
N PRO A 287 2.22 27.59 6.55
CA PRO A 287 3.32 27.45 7.49
C PRO A 287 4.47 28.37 7.14
N GLN A 288 5.25 28.78 8.14
CA GLN A 288 6.35 29.72 7.97
C GLN A 288 7.36 29.33 6.89
N TYR A 289 7.62 28.04 6.72
CA TYR A 289 8.58 27.53 5.73
C TYR A 289 8.03 27.51 4.30
N MET A 290 6.71 27.60 4.12
CA MET A 290 6.05 27.59 2.82
C MET A 290 4.75 28.43 2.86
N PRO A 291 4.85 29.76 3.07
CA PRO A 291 3.67 30.59 3.26
C PRO A 291 2.84 30.79 1.99
N ILE A 292 3.46 30.64 0.81
CA ILE A 292 2.78 30.71 -0.49
C ILE A 292 2.80 29.29 -1.09
N ASN A 293 1.64 28.69 -1.17
CA ASN A 293 1.46 27.33 -1.66
C ASN A 293 0.06 27.18 -2.28
N SER A 294 -0.25 25.96 -2.74
CA SER A 294 -1.57 25.60 -3.30
C SER A 294 -2.29 24.56 -2.46
N TRP A 295 -2.04 24.53 -1.16
CA TRP A 295 -2.68 23.61 -0.22
C TRP A 295 -4.15 23.93 -0.02
N ASN A 296 -4.92 22.91 0.31
CA ASN A 296 -6.31 23.05 0.71
C ASN A 296 -6.67 22.05 1.79
N HIS A 297 -7.67 22.42 2.59
CA HIS A 297 -8.23 21.48 3.57
C HIS A 297 -9.12 20.43 2.90
N GLY A 298 -9.02 19.20 3.39
CA GLY A 298 -9.87 18.11 2.91
C GLY A 298 -9.70 16.82 3.71
N PHE A 299 -10.63 15.92 3.48
CA PHE A 299 -10.65 14.57 4.02
C PHE A 299 -11.36 13.65 3.04
N ILE A 300 -11.36 12.34 3.31
CA ILE A 300 -11.98 11.38 2.42
C ILE A 300 -12.94 10.47 3.17
N LEU A 301 -14.04 10.11 2.54
CA LEU A 301 -14.93 9.07 3.03
C LEU A 301 -15.00 7.95 1.99
N ILE A 302 -14.93 6.71 2.46
CA ILE A 302 -14.87 5.51 1.62
C ILE A 302 -15.98 4.58 2.07
N ASP A 303 -16.88 4.23 1.16
CA ASP A 303 -17.88 3.19 1.36
C ASP A 303 -17.42 1.91 0.68
N LEU A 304 -17.37 0.80 1.41
CA LEU A 304 -16.96 -0.51 0.90
C LEU A 304 -18.19 -1.38 0.65
N HIS A 305 -18.27 -1.95 -0.54
CA HIS A 305 -19.40 -2.77 -0.99
C HIS A 305 -18.92 -4.18 -1.33
N GLY A 306 -19.54 -5.20 -0.72
CA GLY A 306 -19.12 -6.58 -0.90
C GLY A 306 -17.62 -6.79 -0.58
N THR A 307 -16.92 -7.53 -1.44
CA THR A 307 -15.50 -7.88 -1.24
C THR A 307 -14.52 -7.14 -2.16
N LYS A 308 -15.03 -6.40 -3.15
CA LYS A 308 -14.21 -5.74 -4.18
C LYS A 308 -14.53 -4.28 -4.39
N ASP A 309 -15.83 -3.95 -4.38
CA ASP A 309 -16.31 -2.64 -4.79
C ASP A 309 -16.16 -1.60 -3.68
N PHE A 310 -16.08 -0.35 -4.08
CA PHE A 310 -15.96 0.78 -3.17
C PHE A 310 -16.43 2.07 -3.86
N GLU A 311 -16.83 3.04 -3.06
CA GLU A 311 -17.10 4.43 -3.46
C GLU A 311 -16.18 5.34 -2.66
N VAL A 312 -15.62 6.37 -3.32
CA VAL A 312 -14.72 7.35 -2.70
C VAL A 312 -15.31 8.73 -2.84
N ARG A 313 -15.50 9.41 -1.71
CA ARG A 313 -15.93 10.80 -1.62
C ARG A 313 -14.79 11.67 -1.12
N ASN A 314 -14.03 12.28 -2.03
CA ASN A 314 -12.91 13.17 -1.70
C ASN A 314 -13.46 14.57 -1.41
N LYS A 315 -13.60 14.91 -0.14
CA LYS A 315 -14.23 16.13 0.36
C LYS A 315 -13.23 17.25 0.57
N ARG A 316 -13.55 18.43 0.10
CA ARG A 316 -12.82 19.67 0.37
C ARG A 316 -13.50 20.44 1.48
N ILE A 317 -12.71 21.21 2.23
CA ILE A 317 -13.22 22.09 3.25
C ILE A 317 -12.82 23.52 2.89
N TRP A 318 -13.78 24.43 2.89
CA TRP A 318 -13.57 25.84 2.65
C TRP A 318 -14.22 26.65 3.75
N LYS A 319 -13.44 27.50 4.43
CA LYS A 319 -13.91 28.33 5.56
C LYS A 319 -14.74 27.54 6.60
N GLY A 320 -14.28 26.34 6.96
CA GLY A 320 -14.95 25.47 7.93
C GLY A 320 -16.21 24.77 7.41
N GLN A 321 -16.50 24.83 6.13
CA GLN A 321 -17.65 24.15 5.50
C GLN A 321 -17.15 23.06 4.55
N VAL A 322 -17.81 21.90 4.58
CA VAL A 322 -17.54 20.77 3.68
C VAL A 322 -18.25 21.00 2.35
N LEU A 323 -17.49 20.87 1.24
CA LEU A 323 -18.00 21.02 -0.12
C LEU A 323 -18.20 19.67 -0.79
#